data_b18fb80fc68fd637e451ca16a6585ea7
#
_entry.id   b18fb80fc68fd637e451ca16a6585ea7
#
_cell.length_a   1.000
_cell.length_b   1.000
_cell.length_c   1.000
_cell.angle_alpha   90.00
_cell.angle_beta   90.00
_cell.angle_gamma   90.00
#
_symmetry.space_group_name_H-M   'P 1'
#
loop_
_entity.id
_entity.type
_entity.pdbx_description
1 polymer ?
#
loop_
_entity_poly.entity_id
_entity_poly.type
_entity_poly.pdbx_seq_one_letter_code
_entity_poly.pdbx_strand_id
1 'polypeptide(L)'
;MKNLAIILQVLITLFFLQSCEEYEMVQYGEGNEINFMADYYLGKDKKPYWVDETEYLHYETNFGINPLGDSLLLDTLLVGVKISGIPSAHPRKVVFTTKKLGDNTLEIVCPEEYYVPADTGVAVFKVLIKRPEKRNTEYSAYLTFDYEKSDFKAGTAERQTFELRVENSVNLELWGSSQEEWDGYYAMFFGDYSETKARYLITKYGGTVLNEWTMTNQFYDVLYSNGFYMDFEEYKADPDNAPLIDENTGEWIEIPDISELL
;
A
#
# COMPACT_ATOMS: atom_id res chain seq x y z
N MET A 1 -37.92 67.38 12.99
CA MET A 1 -36.74 66.73 12.33
C MET A 1 -35.68 66.26 13.28
N LYS A 2 -35.33 66.99 14.36
CA LYS A 2 -34.30 66.53 15.32
C LYS A 2 -34.65 65.20 16.03
N ASN A 3 -35.90 64.98 16.39
CA ASN A 3 -36.34 63.78 17.09
C ASN A 3 -36.31 62.51 16.21
N LEU A 4 -36.51 62.67 14.89
CA LEU A 4 -36.43 61.57 13.93
C LEU A 4 -34.98 61.07 13.72
N ALA A 5 -34.03 62.00 13.74
CA ALA A 5 -32.59 61.67 13.65
C ALA A 5 -32.08 60.90 14.86
N ILE A 6 -32.55 61.25 16.05
CA ILE A 6 -32.19 60.58 17.31
C ILE A 6 -32.75 59.14 17.32
N ILE A 7 -34.00 58.96 16.90
CA ILE A 7 -34.65 57.63 16.81
C ILE A 7 -33.90 56.76 15.80
N LEU A 8 -33.53 57.29 14.66
CA LEU A 8 -32.78 56.55 13.63
C LEU A 8 -31.39 56.13 14.16
N GLN A 9 -30.71 57.01 14.90
CA GLN A 9 -29.39 56.74 15.47
C GLN A 9 -29.43 55.68 16.55
N VAL A 10 -30.46 55.65 17.40
CA VAL A 10 -30.69 54.61 18.41
C VAL A 10 -31.01 53.28 17.77
N LEU A 11 -31.81 53.25 16.69
CA LEU A 11 -32.12 52.02 15.95
C LEU A 11 -30.87 51.43 15.29
N ILE A 12 -30.02 52.26 14.70
CA ILE A 12 -28.74 51.78 14.11
C ILE A 12 -27.81 51.20 15.16
N THR A 13 -27.71 51.84 16.35
CA THR A 13 -26.86 51.38 17.45
C THR A 13 -27.38 50.01 17.99
N LEU A 14 -28.69 49.82 18.05
CA LEU A 14 -29.30 48.55 18.48
C LEU A 14 -29.03 47.39 17.48
N PHE A 15 -28.94 47.70 16.18
CA PHE A 15 -28.59 46.70 15.18
C PHE A 15 -27.13 46.23 15.27
N PHE A 16 -26.21 47.12 15.69
CA PHE A 16 -24.81 46.72 15.88
C PHE A 16 -24.56 45.92 17.15
N LEU A 17 -25.48 45.94 18.12
CA LEU A 17 -25.34 45.18 19.34
C LEU A 17 -25.82 43.72 19.22
N GLN A 18 -26.50 43.32 18.14
CA GLN A 18 -26.94 41.96 17.90
C GLN A 18 -25.96 41.18 17.00
N SER A 19 -24.84 41.73 16.60
CA SER A 19 -23.84 41.06 15.76
C SER A 19 -22.69 40.42 16.55
N CYS A 20 -22.89 40.12 17.83
CA CYS A 20 -22.07 39.11 18.50
C CYS A 20 -22.83 37.80 18.47
N GLU A 21 -22.78 37.07 17.37
CA GLU A 21 -22.85 35.62 17.46
C GLU A 21 -21.71 35.21 18.39
N GLU A 22 -22.05 34.77 19.59
CA GLU A 22 -21.11 33.96 20.37
C GLU A 22 -20.74 32.78 19.47
N TYR A 23 -19.57 32.87 18.84
CA TYR A 23 -18.91 31.68 18.37
C TYR A 23 -18.75 30.82 19.60
N GLU A 24 -19.56 29.78 19.75
CA GLU A 24 -19.24 28.70 20.66
C GLU A 24 -17.79 28.33 20.36
N MET A 25 -16.87 28.72 21.23
CA MET A 25 -15.53 28.20 21.18
C MET A 25 -15.72 26.69 21.25
N VAL A 26 -15.45 26.02 20.12
CA VAL A 26 -15.37 24.57 20.09
C VAL A 26 -14.36 24.24 21.19
N GLN A 27 -14.87 23.92 22.38
CA GLN A 27 -14.03 23.38 23.44
C GLN A 27 -13.50 22.09 22.83
N TYR A 28 -12.23 22.12 22.42
CA TYR A 28 -11.48 20.91 22.19
C TYR A 28 -11.44 20.20 23.55
N GLY A 29 -12.51 19.46 23.84
CA GLY A 29 -12.56 18.59 25.00
C GLY A 29 -11.42 17.57 24.91
N GLU A 30 -11.20 16.84 25.99
CA GLU A 30 -10.30 15.70 26.01
C GLU A 30 -10.81 14.65 25.01
N GLY A 31 -10.59 14.92 23.69
CA GLY A 31 -10.99 14.04 22.62
C GLY A 31 -10.14 12.77 22.69
N ASN A 32 -10.77 11.66 22.98
CA ASN A 32 -10.17 10.33 22.93
C ASN A 32 -10.55 9.61 21.64
N GLU A 33 -10.74 10.34 20.56
CA GLU A 33 -11.13 9.76 19.30
C GLU A 33 -9.90 9.41 18.47
N ILE A 34 -9.91 8.22 17.87
CA ILE A 34 -8.86 7.77 16.97
C ILE A 34 -9.41 7.58 15.57
N ASN A 35 -8.59 7.94 14.59
CA ASN A 35 -8.88 7.83 13.18
C ASN A 35 -7.68 7.21 12.47
N PHE A 36 -7.91 6.41 11.43
CA PHE A 36 -6.86 6.13 10.46
C PHE A 36 -6.49 7.43 9.71
N MET A 37 -5.21 7.56 9.38
CA MET A 37 -4.73 8.65 8.54
C MET A 37 -4.80 8.21 7.08
N ALA A 38 -5.65 8.91 6.30
CA ALA A 38 -5.85 8.60 4.89
C ALA A 38 -4.56 8.72 4.06
N ASP A 39 -3.62 9.51 4.49
CA ASP A 39 -2.67 10.15 3.59
C ASP A 39 -1.24 9.94 4.04
N TYR A 40 -0.96 8.80 4.67
CA TYR A 40 0.39 8.50 5.11
C TYR A 40 1.12 7.64 4.08
N TYR A 41 1.90 8.31 3.22
CA TYR A 41 2.89 7.65 2.39
C TYR A 41 4.29 7.89 2.94
N LEU A 42 5.11 6.83 3.02
CA LEU A 42 6.54 7.00 3.16
C LEU A 42 7.13 7.23 1.78
N GLY A 43 7.59 8.45 1.54
CA GLY A 43 8.35 8.74 0.35
C GLY A 43 9.66 7.99 0.27
N LYS A 44 10.34 8.12 -0.88
CA LYS A 44 11.69 7.55 -1.09
C LYS A 44 12.70 8.01 -0.04
N ASP A 45 12.47 9.16 0.59
CA ASP A 45 13.26 9.73 1.69
C ASP A 45 12.79 9.26 3.09
N LYS A 46 11.83 8.32 3.14
CA LYS A 46 11.18 7.82 4.36
C LYS A 46 10.47 8.89 5.19
N LYS A 47 10.19 10.06 4.62
CA LYS A 47 9.38 11.08 5.27
C LYS A 47 7.93 10.90 4.90
N PRO A 48 7.02 11.09 5.88
CA PRO A 48 5.60 11.12 5.60
C PRO A 48 5.25 12.38 4.80
N TYR A 49 4.45 12.24 3.77
CA TYR A 49 3.75 13.39 3.20
C TYR A 49 2.26 13.13 3.12
N TRP A 50 1.58 14.24 3.18
CA TRP A 50 0.13 14.30 3.12
C TRP A 50 -0.27 14.36 1.65
N VAL A 51 -1.15 13.47 1.25
CA VAL A 51 -1.84 13.55 -0.04
C VAL A 51 -3.26 14.00 0.23
N ASP A 52 -3.77 14.89 -0.57
CA ASP A 52 -5.11 15.44 -0.43
C ASP A 52 -6.18 14.35 -0.39
N GLU A 53 -7.19 14.58 0.43
CA GLU A 53 -8.31 13.76 0.85
C GLU A 53 -8.77 12.72 -0.18
N THR A 54 -8.36 11.47 0.03
CA THR A 54 -9.01 10.35 -0.62
C THR A 54 -10.22 9.94 0.22
N GLU A 55 -11.36 9.71 -0.41
CA GLU A 55 -12.59 9.27 0.27
C GLU A 55 -12.44 7.91 0.94
N TYR A 56 -11.42 7.12 0.58
CA TYR A 56 -11.24 5.75 1.06
C TYR A 56 -9.80 5.51 1.54
N LEU A 57 -9.71 4.89 2.70
CA LEU A 57 -8.47 4.34 3.22
C LEU A 57 -8.30 2.94 2.62
N HIS A 58 -7.39 2.80 1.66
CA HIS A 58 -7.09 1.51 1.07
C HIS A 58 -5.59 1.32 0.83
N TYR A 59 -5.18 0.08 0.82
CA TYR A 59 -3.83 -0.34 0.46
C TYR A 59 -3.92 -1.58 -0.42
N GLU A 60 -3.24 -1.52 -1.53
CA GLU A 60 -3.13 -2.63 -2.47
C GLU A 60 -1.66 -3.01 -2.63
N THR A 61 -1.38 -4.31 -2.61
CA THR A 61 -0.03 -4.83 -2.85
C THR A 61 -0.09 -6.17 -3.56
N ASN A 62 1.00 -6.49 -4.25
CA ASN A 62 1.12 -7.73 -4.98
C ASN A 62 2.46 -8.42 -4.69
N PHE A 63 2.39 -9.56 -4.03
CA PHE A 63 3.57 -10.38 -3.73
C PHE A 63 4.20 -11.00 -4.97
N GLY A 64 3.44 -11.15 -6.05
CA GLY A 64 3.90 -11.79 -7.28
C GLY A 64 5.00 -11.02 -7.99
N ILE A 65 4.95 -9.69 -7.96
CA ILE A 65 5.93 -8.80 -8.58
C ILE A 65 7.02 -8.31 -7.62
N ASN A 66 7.16 -8.94 -6.45
CA ASN A 66 8.20 -8.58 -5.49
C ASN A 66 9.54 -9.27 -5.84
N PRO A 67 10.68 -8.53 -5.85
CA PRO A 67 11.99 -9.09 -6.16
C PRO A 67 12.45 -10.22 -5.24
N LEU A 68 11.92 -10.28 -4.01
CA LEU A 68 12.21 -11.37 -3.08
C LEU A 68 11.48 -12.69 -3.46
N GLY A 69 10.59 -12.63 -4.45
CA GLY A 69 9.87 -13.78 -4.96
C GLY A 69 9.11 -14.53 -3.86
N ASP A 70 9.13 -15.84 -3.93
CA ASP A 70 8.42 -16.71 -2.97
C ASP A 70 9.05 -16.75 -1.57
N SER A 71 10.25 -16.19 -1.39
CA SER A 71 10.87 -16.07 -0.06
C SER A 71 10.23 -14.98 0.81
N LEU A 72 9.53 -14.01 0.21
CA LEU A 72 8.78 -13.00 0.96
C LEU A 72 7.48 -13.61 1.48
N LEU A 73 7.46 -14.01 2.73
CA LEU A 73 6.27 -14.57 3.39
C LEU A 73 5.42 -13.53 4.10
N LEU A 74 6.03 -12.45 4.53
CA LEU A 74 5.39 -11.35 5.26
C LEU A 74 5.84 -10.02 4.67
N ASP A 75 4.91 -9.16 4.36
CA ASP A 75 5.16 -7.76 3.98
C ASP A 75 4.77 -6.84 5.12
N THR A 76 5.36 -5.64 5.16
CA THR A 76 5.14 -4.65 6.21
C THR A 76 4.35 -3.48 5.69
N LEU A 77 3.13 -3.30 6.20
CA LEU A 77 2.34 -2.11 6.02
C LEU A 77 2.55 -1.15 7.19
N LEU A 78 2.76 0.12 6.89
CA LEU A 78 2.77 1.19 7.88
C LEU A 78 1.40 1.85 7.93
N VAL A 79 0.77 1.75 9.10
CA VAL A 79 -0.56 2.30 9.34
C VAL A 79 -0.45 3.54 10.21
N GLY A 80 -0.81 4.68 9.67
CA GLY A 80 -0.89 5.95 10.40
C GLY A 80 -2.20 6.09 11.14
N VAL A 81 -2.15 6.64 12.35
CA VAL A 81 -3.33 7.03 13.11
C VAL A 81 -3.20 8.44 13.63
N LYS A 82 -4.32 9.15 13.67
CA LYS A 82 -4.44 10.50 14.23
C LYS A 82 -5.46 10.51 15.35
N ILE A 83 -5.14 11.22 16.40
CA ILE A 83 -6.00 11.38 17.57
C ILE A 83 -6.58 12.78 17.57
N SER A 84 -7.88 12.86 17.75
CA SER A 84 -8.59 14.12 17.95
C SER A 84 -8.54 14.51 19.43
N GLY A 85 -8.25 15.78 19.71
CA GLY A 85 -8.18 16.32 21.07
C GLY A 85 -6.76 16.58 21.58
N ILE A 86 -6.64 16.79 22.87
CA ILE A 86 -5.37 17.14 23.52
C ILE A 86 -4.53 15.86 23.69
N PRO A 87 -3.25 15.84 23.28
CA PRO A 87 -2.36 14.73 23.55
C PRO A 87 -2.27 14.41 25.06
N SER A 88 -2.26 13.12 25.38
CA SER A 88 -2.13 12.65 26.76
C SER A 88 -0.68 12.64 27.22
N ALA A 89 -0.43 12.99 28.48
CA ALA A 89 0.89 12.85 29.09
C ALA A 89 1.34 11.38 29.29
N HIS A 90 0.47 10.41 29.01
CA HIS A 90 0.77 8.99 29.13
C HIS A 90 0.51 8.26 27.80
N PRO A 91 1.29 7.21 27.49
CA PRO A 91 1.01 6.34 26.35
C PRO A 91 -0.40 5.76 26.43
N ARG A 92 -1.07 5.65 25.29
CA ARG A 92 -2.45 5.12 25.20
C ARG A 92 -2.49 3.91 24.28
N LYS A 93 -3.17 2.88 24.74
CA LYS A 93 -3.25 1.60 24.05
C LYS A 93 -4.19 1.66 22.84
N VAL A 94 -3.72 1.05 21.73
CA VAL A 94 -4.51 0.80 20.52
C VAL A 94 -4.46 -0.68 20.22
N VAL A 95 -5.62 -1.27 19.95
CA VAL A 95 -5.75 -2.65 19.47
C VAL A 95 -6.46 -2.62 18.13
N PHE A 96 -5.85 -3.27 17.14
CA PHE A 96 -6.49 -3.50 15.84
C PHE A 96 -7.23 -4.82 15.84
N THR A 97 -8.27 -4.88 15.03
CA THR A 97 -8.98 -6.11 14.70
C THR A 97 -9.26 -6.15 13.20
N THR A 98 -9.56 -7.31 12.68
CA THR A 98 -9.83 -7.49 11.25
C THR A 98 -11.28 -7.91 11.03
N LYS A 99 -11.86 -7.45 9.91
CA LYS A 99 -13.16 -7.89 9.44
C LYS A 99 -13.01 -8.44 8.02
N LYS A 100 -13.82 -9.44 7.72
CA LYS A 100 -13.85 -10.05 6.38
C LYS A 100 -14.29 -9.03 5.34
N LEU A 101 -13.54 -9.02 4.22
CA LEU A 101 -13.89 -8.35 2.98
C LEU A 101 -13.69 -9.36 1.84
N GLY A 102 -14.67 -9.51 0.96
CA GLY A 102 -14.59 -10.47 -0.15
C GLY A 102 -14.67 -11.96 0.27
N ASP A 103 -14.32 -12.85 -0.66
CA ASP A 103 -14.44 -14.30 -0.47
C ASP A 103 -13.21 -14.91 0.20
N ASN A 104 -12.01 -14.44 -0.17
CA ASN A 104 -10.75 -14.91 0.37
C ASN A 104 -10.29 -13.94 1.46
N THR A 105 -10.16 -14.43 2.68
CA THR A 105 -9.78 -13.61 3.84
C THR A 105 -8.27 -13.43 3.89
N LEU A 106 -7.83 -12.16 3.89
CA LEU A 106 -6.44 -11.80 4.09
C LEU A 106 -6.04 -12.05 5.55
N GLU A 107 -4.92 -12.72 5.75
CA GLU A 107 -4.33 -12.91 7.08
C GLU A 107 -3.40 -11.74 7.41
N ILE A 108 -3.76 -11.03 8.47
CA ILE A 108 -3.01 -9.88 8.98
C ILE A 108 -2.47 -10.24 10.36
N VAL A 109 -1.18 -10.03 10.57
CA VAL A 109 -0.51 -10.27 11.85
C VAL A 109 -0.24 -8.94 12.52
N CYS A 110 -0.92 -8.71 13.63
CA CYS A 110 -0.72 -7.56 14.51
C CYS A 110 -0.20 -8.03 15.86
N PRO A 111 0.66 -7.26 16.54
CA PRO A 111 0.86 -7.41 17.98
C PRO A 111 -0.47 -7.31 18.72
N GLU A 112 -0.53 -7.91 19.92
CA GLU A 112 -1.73 -7.82 20.75
C GLU A 112 -2.10 -6.39 21.12
N GLU A 113 -1.10 -5.52 21.23
CA GLU A 113 -1.25 -4.12 21.62
C GLU A 113 -0.25 -3.22 20.89
N TYR A 114 -0.71 -2.01 20.56
CA TYR A 114 0.13 -0.89 20.15
C TYR A 114 -0.07 0.26 21.14
N TYR A 115 0.88 1.20 21.18
CA TYR A 115 0.77 2.38 22.02
C TYR A 115 1.06 3.65 21.24
N VAL A 116 0.11 4.59 21.30
CA VAL A 116 0.37 5.97 20.91
C VAL A 116 1.25 6.60 21.97
N PRO A 117 2.43 7.13 21.62
CA PRO A 117 3.32 7.72 22.61
C PRO A 117 2.69 8.91 23.35
N ALA A 118 3.19 9.19 24.55
CA ALA A 118 2.80 10.38 25.29
C ALA A 118 3.07 11.65 24.47
N ASP A 119 2.29 12.68 24.72
CA ASP A 119 2.41 14.02 24.14
C ASP A 119 2.36 14.07 22.59
N THR A 120 1.79 13.01 21.96
CA THR A 120 1.61 12.96 20.51
C THR A 120 0.14 12.81 20.13
N GLY A 121 -0.23 13.45 19.02
CA GLY A 121 -1.54 13.29 18.38
C GLY A 121 -1.51 12.38 17.16
N VAL A 122 -0.34 11.84 16.80
CA VAL A 122 -0.14 11.00 15.62
C VAL A 122 0.81 9.85 15.96
N ALA A 123 0.52 8.66 15.49
CA ALA A 123 1.41 7.51 15.58
C ALA A 123 1.39 6.68 14.30
N VAL A 124 2.42 5.90 14.08
CA VAL A 124 2.54 4.97 12.95
C VAL A 124 2.86 3.59 13.48
N PHE A 125 2.10 2.61 13.05
CA PHE A 125 2.21 1.23 13.49
C PHE A 125 2.58 0.31 12.33
N LYS A 126 3.40 -0.70 12.62
CA LYS A 126 3.72 -1.76 11.67
C LYS A 126 2.68 -2.87 11.78
N VAL A 127 2.04 -3.16 10.66
CA VAL A 127 1.12 -4.28 10.50
C VAL A 127 1.75 -5.22 9.48
N LEU A 128 1.78 -6.52 9.78
CA LEU A 128 2.34 -7.50 8.85
C LEU A 128 1.21 -8.15 8.07
N ILE A 129 1.41 -8.23 6.77
CA ILE A 129 0.50 -8.86 5.82
C ILE A 129 1.11 -10.17 5.39
N LYS A 130 0.40 -11.28 5.56
CA LYS A 130 0.86 -12.59 5.13
C LYS A 130 0.62 -12.76 3.63
N ARG A 131 1.60 -13.37 2.97
CA ARG A 131 1.51 -13.73 1.55
C ARG A 131 0.29 -14.60 1.29
N PRO A 132 -0.55 -14.29 0.28
CA PRO A 132 -1.63 -15.17 -0.16
C PRO A 132 -1.13 -16.55 -0.58
N GLU A 133 -1.80 -17.60 -0.14
CA GLU A 133 -1.43 -18.99 -0.44
C GLU A 133 -1.68 -19.34 -1.91
N LYS A 134 -2.80 -18.84 -2.47
CA LYS A 134 -3.14 -19.08 -3.86
C LYS A 134 -2.61 -17.97 -4.75
N ARG A 135 -1.98 -18.36 -5.83
CA ARG A 135 -1.62 -17.44 -6.91
C ARG A 135 -2.86 -16.99 -7.68
N ASN A 136 -2.76 -15.85 -8.35
CA ASN A 136 -3.80 -15.29 -9.21
C ASN A 136 -5.18 -15.18 -8.52
N THR A 137 -5.15 -14.81 -7.24
CA THR A 137 -6.33 -14.70 -6.41
C THR A 137 -6.18 -13.50 -5.48
N GLU A 138 -7.17 -12.61 -5.48
CA GLU A 138 -7.24 -11.50 -4.53
C GLU A 138 -7.66 -12.01 -3.16
N TYR A 139 -6.96 -11.53 -2.14
CA TYR A 139 -7.29 -11.67 -0.72
C TYR A 139 -7.52 -10.30 -0.13
N SER A 140 -8.56 -10.15 0.67
CA SER A 140 -8.92 -8.85 1.20
C SER A 140 -9.41 -8.91 2.64
N ALA A 141 -9.24 -7.78 3.35
CA ALA A 141 -9.75 -7.60 4.71
C ALA A 141 -9.91 -6.11 5.01
N TYR A 142 -10.78 -5.80 5.97
CA TYR A 142 -10.77 -4.51 6.64
C TYR A 142 -9.92 -4.61 7.92
N LEU A 143 -8.99 -3.69 8.09
CA LEU A 143 -8.36 -3.40 9.38
C LEU A 143 -9.22 -2.35 10.10
N THR A 144 -9.55 -2.59 11.36
CA THR A 144 -10.40 -1.71 12.18
C THR A 144 -9.83 -1.61 13.59
N PHE A 145 -10.36 -0.70 14.41
CA PHE A 145 -10.02 -0.61 15.82
C PHE A 145 -10.92 -1.53 16.66
N ASP A 146 -10.34 -2.18 17.66
CA ASP A 146 -11.07 -2.84 18.76
C ASP A 146 -11.23 -1.84 19.92
N TYR A 147 -12.35 -1.16 19.95
CA TYR A 147 -12.63 -0.11 20.95
C TYR A 147 -12.86 -0.63 22.36
N GLU A 148 -13.19 -1.91 22.51
CA GLU A 148 -13.36 -2.49 23.85
C GLU A 148 -12.02 -2.71 24.54
N LYS A 149 -10.96 -2.89 23.74
CA LYS A 149 -9.60 -3.14 24.23
C LYS A 149 -8.66 -1.95 24.08
N SER A 150 -9.11 -0.88 23.41
CA SER A 150 -8.34 0.35 23.17
C SER A 150 -8.74 1.45 24.17
N ASP A 151 -7.81 2.39 24.40
CA ASP A 151 -8.06 3.57 25.24
C ASP A 151 -8.79 4.70 24.48
N PHE A 152 -9.33 4.40 23.31
CA PHE A 152 -9.90 5.38 22.40
C PHE A 152 -11.35 5.06 22.06
N LYS A 153 -12.05 6.10 21.60
CA LYS A 153 -13.39 6.01 20.99
C LYS A 153 -13.27 6.16 19.47
N ALA A 154 -14.34 5.77 18.79
CA ALA A 154 -14.45 5.99 17.36
C ALA A 154 -14.49 7.49 17.04
N GLY A 155 -13.66 7.90 16.10
CA GLY A 155 -13.68 9.24 15.55
C GLY A 155 -14.62 9.35 14.34
N THR A 156 -14.15 9.99 13.26
CA THR A 156 -14.91 10.18 12.01
C THR A 156 -15.25 8.85 11.35
N ALA A 157 -16.49 8.62 10.99
CA ALA A 157 -16.99 7.32 10.52
C ALA A 157 -16.23 6.77 9.32
N GLU A 158 -15.87 7.64 8.36
CA GLU A 158 -15.14 7.29 7.14
C GLU A 158 -13.68 6.89 7.40
N ARG A 159 -13.18 7.14 8.63
CA ARG A 159 -11.79 6.88 9.03
C ARG A 159 -11.66 5.76 10.07
N GLN A 160 -12.66 4.88 10.13
CA GLN A 160 -12.68 3.77 11.10
C GLN A 160 -12.31 2.43 10.50
N THR A 161 -12.20 2.37 9.18
CA THR A 161 -11.83 1.17 8.44
C THR A 161 -10.72 1.48 7.45
N PHE A 162 -9.78 0.53 7.32
CA PHE A 162 -8.71 0.58 6.35
C PHE A 162 -8.83 -0.69 5.48
N GLU A 163 -9.10 -0.52 4.19
CA GLU A 163 -9.27 -1.61 3.26
C GLU A 163 -7.92 -2.12 2.78
N LEU A 164 -7.75 -3.44 2.83
CA LEU A 164 -6.53 -4.12 2.38
C LEU A 164 -6.88 -5.12 1.28
N ARG A 165 -6.23 -4.99 0.14
CA ARG A 165 -6.31 -5.91 -0.98
C ARG A 165 -4.92 -6.40 -1.33
N VAL A 166 -4.77 -7.70 -1.43
CA VAL A 166 -3.47 -8.32 -1.62
C VAL A 166 -3.58 -9.46 -2.61
N GLU A 167 -2.68 -9.46 -3.56
CA GLU A 167 -2.55 -10.52 -4.55
C GLU A 167 -1.18 -11.20 -4.50
N ASN A 168 -1.11 -12.36 -5.10
CA ASN A 168 0.12 -13.06 -5.43
C ASN A 168 0.07 -13.46 -6.91
N SER A 169 0.01 -12.46 -7.76
CA SER A 169 -0.25 -12.59 -9.20
C SER A 169 0.88 -12.02 -10.02
N VAL A 170 1.18 -12.67 -11.13
CA VAL A 170 2.05 -12.11 -12.18
C VAL A 170 1.36 -12.31 -13.51
N ASN A 171 1.07 -11.22 -14.19
CA ASN A 171 0.65 -11.23 -15.59
C ASN A 171 1.29 -10.05 -16.30
N LEU A 172 1.19 -10.01 -17.62
CA LEU A 172 1.84 -8.98 -18.44
C LEU A 172 1.36 -7.57 -18.09
N GLU A 173 0.06 -7.39 -17.83
CA GLU A 173 -0.51 -6.08 -17.47
C GLU A 173 0.05 -5.56 -16.14
N LEU A 174 0.07 -6.40 -15.10
CA LEU A 174 0.65 -6.06 -13.79
C LEU A 174 2.17 -5.84 -13.88
N TRP A 175 2.84 -6.52 -14.81
CA TRP A 175 4.27 -6.33 -15.06
C TRP A 175 4.57 -5.13 -15.97
N GLY A 176 3.54 -4.41 -16.41
CA GLY A 176 3.67 -3.20 -17.23
C GLY A 176 3.89 -3.45 -18.72
N SER A 177 3.25 -4.49 -19.26
CA SER A 177 3.31 -4.83 -20.68
C SER A 177 1.97 -5.41 -21.17
N SER A 178 1.91 -5.75 -22.46
CA SER A 178 0.79 -6.43 -23.09
C SER A 178 1.27 -7.68 -23.84
N GLN A 179 0.34 -8.56 -24.24
CA GLN A 179 0.69 -9.72 -25.06
C GLN A 179 1.27 -9.30 -26.42
N GLU A 180 0.74 -8.24 -27.00
CA GLU A 180 1.24 -7.72 -28.29
C GLU A 180 2.69 -7.21 -28.18
N GLU A 181 3.01 -6.49 -27.10
CA GLU A 181 4.37 -6.02 -26.83
C GLU A 181 5.32 -7.19 -26.53
N TRP A 182 4.83 -8.19 -25.77
CA TRP A 182 5.61 -9.37 -25.49
C TRP A 182 5.98 -10.10 -26.78
N ASP A 183 5.00 -10.47 -27.59
CA ASP A 183 5.20 -11.22 -28.85
C ASP A 183 6.02 -10.42 -29.87
N GLY A 184 5.83 -9.10 -29.89
CA GLY A 184 6.52 -8.21 -30.83
C GLY A 184 7.94 -7.82 -30.47
N TYR A 185 8.29 -7.88 -29.19
CA TYR A 185 9.58 -7.38 -28.72
C TYR A 185 10.26 -8.30 -27.68
N TYR A 186 9.57 -8.70 -26.62
CA TYR A 186 10.23 -9.43 -25.52
C TYR A 186 10.42 -10.91 -25.78
N ALA A 187 9.56 -11.52 -26.59
CA ALA A 187 9.65 -12.94 -26.94
C ALA A 187 10.97 -13.30 -27.63
N MET A 188 11.58 -12.36 -28.34
CA MET A 188 12.89 -12.55 -28.95
C MET A 188 13.99 -12.83 -27.93
N PHE A 189 13.89 -12.24 -26.73
CA PHE A 189 14.89 -12.38 -25.68
C PHE A 189 14.52 -13.44 -24.63
N PHE A 190 13.23 -13.63 -24.39
CA PHE A 190 12.74 -14.45 -23.30
C PHE A 190 11.92 -15.67 -23.77
N GLY A 191 11.60 -15.78 -25.06
CA GLY A 191 10.68 -16.80 -25.57
C GLY A 191 9.22 -16.52 -25.19
N ASP A 192 8.38 -17.53 -25.31
CA ASP A 192 6.96 -17.40 -24.98
C ASP A 192 6.74 -17.00 -23.53
N TYR A 193 5.68 -16.22 -23.29
CA TYR A 193 5.33 -15.77 -21.96
C TYR A 193 4.83 -16.93 -21.09
N SER A 194 5.33 -16.98 -19.84
CA SER A 194 4.70 -17.72 -18.75
C SER A 194 4.87 -16.97 -17.43
N GLU A 195 3.96 -17.18 -16.50
CA GLU A 195 4.04 -16.60 -15.16
C GLU A 195 5.31 -17.03 -14.43
N THR A 196 5.66 -18.32 -14.54
CA THR A 196 6.88 -18.88 -13.94
C THR A 196 8.15 -18.19 -14.45
N LYS A 197 8.21 -17.94 -15.76
CA LYS A 197 9.32 -17.20 -16.36
C LYS A 197 9.38 -15.75 -15.87
N ALA A 198 8.25 -15.04 -15.85
CA ALA A 198 8.17 -13.69 -15.34
C ALA A 198 8.64 -13.60 -13.88
N ARG A 199 8.19 -14.51 -13.02
CA ARG A 199 8.65 -14.59 -11.63
C ARG A 199 10.15 -14.83 -11.50
N TYR A 200 10.71 -15.72 -12.32
CA TYR A 200 12.15 -15.96 -12.36
C TYR A 200 12.91 -14.68 -12.72
N LEU A 201 12.52 -13.99 -13.78
CA LEU A 201 13.16 -12.76 -14.23
C LEU A 201 13.06 -11.65 -13.18
N ILE A 202 11.89 -11.47 -12.57
CA ILE A 202 11.68 -10.49 -11.49
C ILE A 202 12.58 -10.81 -10.30
N THR A 203 12.61 -12.06 -9.87
CA THR A 203 13.39 -12.48 -8.69
C THR A 203 14.89 -12.39 -8.94
N LYS A 204 15.35 -12.81 -10.12
CA LYS A 204 16.78 -12.84 -10.47
C LYS A 204 17.35 -11.44 -10.70
N TYR A 205 16.60 -10.56 -11.36
CA TYR A 205 17.10 -9.27 -11.85
C TYR A 205 16.44 -8.05 -11.20
N GLY A 206 15.39 -8.22 -10.40
CA GLY A 206 14.70 -7.14 -9.70
C GLY A 206 13.79 -6.28 -10.59
N GLY A 207 13.50 -6.72 -11.82
CA GLY A 207 12.68 -5.98 -12.78
C GLY A 207 11.19 -6.06 -12.46
N THR A 208 10.71 -5.26 -11.50
CA THR A 208 9.31 -5.27 -11.04
C THR A 208 8.34 -4.59 -12.00
N VAL A 209 8.85 -3.74 -12.89
CA VAL A 209 8.10 -3.10 -13.98
C VAL A 209 8.89 -3.31 -15.26
N LEU A 210 8.35 -4.13 -16.17
CA LEU A 210 9.08 -4.61 -17.34
C LEU A 210 9.61 -3.48 -18.23
N ASN A 211 8.75 -2.54 -18.59
CA ASN A 211 9.12 -1.42 -19.45
C ASN A 211 10.20 -0.51 -18.84
N GLU A 212 10.19 -0.31 -17.51
CA GLU A 212 11.21 0.47 -16.82
C GLU A 212 12.52 -0.30 -16.73
N TRP A 213 12.46 -1.59 -16.40
CA TRP A 213 13.64 -2.43 -16.26
C TRP A 213 14.39 -2.56 -17.58
N THR A 214 13.69 -2.79 -18.69
CA THR A 214 14.31 -2.93 -20.02
C THR A 214 14.95 -1.64 -20.55
N MET A 215 14.71 -0.49 -19.91
CA MET A 215 15.39 0.77 -20.20
C MET A 215 16.66 0.98 -19.36
N THR A 216 17.06 0.03 -18.51
CA THR A 216 18.22 0.16 -17.63
C THR A 216 19.51 -0.34 -18.31
N ASN A 217 20.65 0.24 -17.91
CA ASN A 217 21.96 -0.29 -18.35
C ASN A 217 22.15 -1.73 -17.90
N GLN A 218 21.67 -2.08 -16.72
CA GLN A 218 21.73 -3.46 -16.21
C GLN A 218 21.07 -4.46 -17.14
N PHE A 219 19.90 -4.12 -17.69
CA PHE A 219 19.24 -4.97 -18.67
C PHE A 219 20.10 -5.20 -19.91
N TYR A 220 20.65 -4.13 -20.47
CA TYR A 220 21.50 -4.21 -21.66
C TYR A 220 22.83 -4.96 -21.41
N ASP A 221 23.44 -4.79 -20.25
CA ASP A 221 24.65 -5.51 -19.87
C ASP A 221 24.41 -7.03 -19.82
N VAL A 222 23.28 -7.45 -19.25
CA VAL A 222 22.89 -8.87 -19.23
C VAL A 222 22.50 -9.36 -20.62
N LEU A 223 21.76 -8.57 -21.40
CA LEU A 223 21.36 -8.89 -22.75
C LEU A 223 22.56 -9.13 -23.65
N TYR A 224 23.47 -8.16 -23.76
CA TYR A 224 24.64 -8.23 -24.64
C TYR A 224 25.67 -9.29 -24.25
N SER A 225 25.64 -9.78 -23.02
CA SER A 225 26.44 -10.93 -22.58
C SER A 225 25.74 -12.28 -22.79
N ASN A 226 24.57 -12.32 -23.39
CA ASN A 226 23.70 -13.49 -23.43
C ASN A 226 23.38 -14.03 -22.01
N GLY A 227 23.41 -13.11 -21.03
CA GLY A 227 23.39 -13.47 -19.61
C GLY A 227 22.05 -14.09 -19.17
N PHE A 228 20.93 -13.72 -19.79
CA PHE A 228 19.62 -14.31 -19.46
C PHE A 228 19.61 -15.82 -19.69
N TYR A 229 20.13 -16.27 -20.84
CA TYR A 229 20.28 -17.69 -21.16
C TYR A 229 21.31 -18.37 -20.25
N MET A 230 22.49 -17.79 -20.10
CA MET A 230 23.58 -18.36 -19.32
C MET A 230 23.21 -18.52 -17.85
N ASP A 231 22.60 -17.51 -17.24
CA ASP A 231 22.14 -17.55 -15.87
C ASP A 231 21.03 -18.58 -15.64
N PHE A 232 20.17 -18.79 -16.64
CA PHE A 232 19.14 -19.80 -16.57
C PHE A 232 19.71 -21.22 -16.71
N GLU A 233 20.67 -21.45 -17.61
CA GLU A 233 21.35 -22.75 -17.73
C GLU A 233 22.15 -23.09 -16.47
N GLU A 234 22.77 -22.08 -15.82
CA GLU A 234 23.43 -22.28 -14.52
C GLU A 234 22.41 -22.65 -13.43
N TYR A 235 21.26 -21.94 -13.37
CA TYR A 235 20.17 -22.27 -12.46
C TYR A 235 19.67 -23.69 -12.65
N LYS A 236 19.47 -24.13 -13.88
CA LYS A 236 18.95 -25.44 -14.25
C LYS A 236 19.95 -26.57 -13.96
N ALA A 237 21.27 -26.27 -14.04
CA ALA A 237 22.32 -27.22 -13.76
C ALA A 237 22.53 -27.50 -12.26
N ASP A 238 22.08 -26.60 -11.40
CA ASP A 238 22.20 -26.75 -9.94
C ASP A 238 21.11 -27.69 -9.40
N PRO A 239 21.47 -28.87 -8.86
CA PRO A 239 20.49 -29.84 -8.37
C PRO A 239 19.71 -29.38 -7.13
N ASP A 240 20.18 -28.35 -6.44
CA ASP A 240 19.53 -27.80 -5.26
C ASP A 240 18.39 -26.83 -5.65
N ASN A 241 18.34 -26.40 -6.90
CA ASN A 241 17.28 -25.53 -7.39
C ASN A 241 16.00 -26.29 -7.75
N ALA A 242 14.86 -25.75 -7.31
CA ALA A 242 13.57 -26.31 -7.69
C ALA A 242 13.31 -26.10 -9.21
N PRO A 243 12.70 -27.10 -9.89
CA PRO A 243 12.35 -26.95 -11.30
C PRO A 243 11.40 -25.76 -11.55
N LEU A 244 11.73 -24.93 -12.51
CA LEU A 244 10.89 -23.85 -13.01
C LEU A 244 10.02 -24.37 -14.17
N ILE A 245 8.84 -24.85 -13.82
CA ILE A 245 7.91 -25.46 -14.77
C ILE A 245 7.00 -24.39 -15.37
N ASP A 246 6.99 -24.31 -16.67
CA ASP A 246 6.07 -23.48 -17.44
C ASP A 246 4.63 -24.05 -17.27
N GLU A 247 3.74 -23.22 -16.79
CA GLU A 247 2.36 -23.61 -16.52
C GLU A 247 1.54 -23.88 -17.79
N ASN A 248 2.01 -23.43 -18.95
CA ASN A 248 1.33 -23.64 -20.23
C ASN A 248 1.74 -24.97 -20.90
N THR A 249 3.00 -25.38 -20.73
CA THR A 249 3.55 -26.57 -21.40
C THR A 249 3.75 -27.77 -20.47
N GLY A 250 3.91 -27.51 -19.17
CA GLY A 250 4.26 -28.53 -18.16
C GLY A 250 5.74 -28.96 -18.21
N GLU A 251 6.55 -28.27 -18.97
CA GLU A 251 7.99 -28.49 -19.10
C GLU A 251 8.78 -27.37 -18.40
N TRP A 252 10.11 -27.46 -18.41
CA TRP A 252 10.95 -26.35 -17.94
C TRP A 252 10.66 -25.09 -18.77
N ILE A 253 10.67 -23.92 -18.13
CA ILE A 253 10.68 -22.66 -18.88
C ILE A 253 11.91 -22.66 -19.82
N GLU A 254 11.79 -21.96 -20.93
CA GLU A 254 12.88 -21.81 -21.89
C GLU A 254 13.23 -20.33 -22.04
N ILE A 255 14.52 -20.03 -22.00
CA ILE A 255 15.08 -18.72 -22.36
C ILE A 255 15.96 -18.94 -23.59
N PRO A 256 15.71 -18.22 -24.70
CA PRO A 256 16.44 -18.40 -25.93
C PRO A 256 17.94 -18.09 -25.78
N ASP A 257 18.78 -18.91 -26.46
CA ASP A 257 20.17 -18.55 -26.70
C ASP A 257 20.22 -17.54 -27.87
N ILE A 258 20.57 -16.30 -27.53
CA ILE A 258 20.64 -15.21 -28.53
C ILE A 258 22.07 -14.88 -28.94
N SER A 259 23.05 -15.73 -28.60
CA SER A 259 24.47 -15.49 -28.90
C SER A 259 24.74 -15.27 -30.39
N GLU A 260 23.93 -15.86 -31.29
CA GLU A 260 24.05 -15.64 -32.72
C GLU A 260 23.44 -14.30 -33.21
N LEU A 261 22.69 -13.62 -32.37
CA LEU A 261 22.05 -12.33 -32.68
C LEU A 261 22.85 -11.13 -32.15
N LEU A 262 23.81 -11.37 -31.27
CA LEU A 262 24.70 -10.38 -30.66
C LEU A 262 26.01 -10.21 -31.43
#